data_d154a3de8b0766e719504a59743345e4
#
_entry.id   d154a3de8b0766e719504a59743345e4
#
_cell.length_a   1.000
_cell.length_b   1.000
_cell.length_c   1.000
_cell.angle_alpha   90.00
_cell.angle_beta   90.00
_cell.angle_gamma   90.00
#
_symmetry.space_group_name_H-M   'P 1'
#
loop_
_entity.id
_entity.type
_entity.pdbx_description
1 polymer ?
#
loop_
_entity_poly.entity_id
_entity_poly.type
_entity_poly.pdbx_seq_one_letter_code
_entity_poly.pdbx_strand_id
1 'polypeptide(L)'
;MKPLNFKLPDFKQRSQNNKKKSAQAAPSKNQTGTAPRPYSHAKKRKIRYDRILLVVLLFVLLIVLIVSCATRNSGKNAPSKQSATGAKAATSEKLADSSKGSDSAETSEESESAPMEAASTVSVDAAQVHAGDLVVVNDQYAYTFPSDDVSIVPIYDNANEYYKTSDMVVSLDATVIGHLNDLMEAFSKATGHSDLRVIGGYRTKEDQDSRYASDSNDKDVPKGGCSDYNTGRSFSLQMPTDGGTNYYSATGDYAWFAENAPNYGFALRFPEEKESVTNRSSRTHIFRYVGIPHAVYMTQNNLCLEEYAEAVKAYTPDTQPLSITVGDAEYAVFYVKANESGTTDVAIPSCQSYTISGNNMDGFIVTCQLSGSTAAASSQPADESTSTEETSVAE
;
A
#
# COMPACT_ATOMS: atom_id res chain seq x y z
N MET A 1 35.60 27.37 -40.74
CA MET A 1 34.89 26.12 -40.40
C MET A 1 33.46 26.27 -40.83
N LYS A 2 33.02 25.45 -41.77
CA LYS A 2 31.65 25.52 -42.36
C LYS A 2 30.71 24.66 -41.54
N PRO A 3 29.45 25.07 -41.30
CA PRO A 3 28.47 24.24 -40.59
C PRO A 3 27.89 23.17 -41.53
N LEU A 4 27.81 21.94 -41.00
CA LEU A 4 27.16 20.80 -41.66
C LEU A 4 25.63 20.91 -41.48
N ASN A 5 24.94 20.98 -42.60
CA ASN A 5 23.50 20.92 -42.71
C ASN A 5 23.03 19.46 -42.72
N PHE A 6 22.32 19.00 -41.69
CA PHE A 6 21.62 17.72 -41.74
C PHE A 6 20.18 17.93 -42.20
N LYS A 7 19.85 17.36 -43.34
CA LYS A 7 18.50 17.32 -43.90
C LYS A 7 17.77 16.07 -43.40
N LEU A 8 16.65 16.27 -42.71
CA LEU A 8 15.71 15.21 -42.35
C LEU A 8 14.91 14.77 -43.59
N PRO A 9 14.62 13.46 -43.77
CA PRO A 9 13.77 13.00 -44.87
C PRO A 9 12.29 13.17 -44.55
N ASP A 10 11.59 13.70 -45.56
CA ASP A 10 10.14 13.97 -45.60
C ASP A 10 9.33 12.67 -45.66
N PHE A 11 8.48 12.41 -44.66
CA PHE A 11 7.53 11.31 -44.60
C PHE A 11 6.12 11.77 -44.99
N LYS A 12 5.94 12.17 -46.25
CA LYS A 12 4.59 12.27 -46.84
C LYS A 12 4.57 11.64 -48.23
N GLN A 13 3.77 10.61 -48.36
CA GLN A 13 3.19 9.99 -49.55
C GLN A 13 3.42 8.47 -49.59
N ARG A 14 2.51 7.74 -48.99
CA ARG A 14 2.11 6.43 -49.52
C ARG A 14 0.70 6.02 -49.03
N SER A 15 -0.29 6.74 -49.53
CA SER A 15 -1.68 6.29 -49.51
C SER A 15 -2.30 6.64 -50.86
N GLN A 16 -2.29 5.68 -51.76
CA GLN A 16 -3.26 5.51 -52.86
C GLN A 16 -2.61 4.57 -53.90
N ASN A 17 -3.05 3.32 -53.88
CA ASN A 17 -3.28 2.49 -55.07
C ASN A 17 -3.42 1.02 -54.66
N ASN A 18 -4.65 0.57 -54.50
CA ASN A 18 -5.07 -0.77 -54.82
C ASN A 18 -6.61 -0.84 -54.81
N LYS A 19 -7.18 -0.27 -55.90
CA LYS A 19 -8.51 -0.66 -56.43
C LYS A 19 -8.27 -1.17 -57.82
N LYS A 20 -8.72 -2.42 -58.06
CA LYS A 20 -9.02 -3.15 -59.28
C LYS A 20 -8.19 -4.42 -59.43
N LYS A 21 -8.88 -5.54 -59.13
CA LYS A 21 -9.11 -6.63 -60.09
C LYS A 21 -10.06 -7.65 -59.46
N SER A 22 -11.29 -7.59 -59.89
CA SER A 22 -12.29 -8.65 -59.83
C SER A 22 -11.96 -9.68 -60.90
N ALA A 23 -11.91 -10.96 -60.57
CA ALA A 23 -12.07 -12.05 -61.53
C ALA A 23 -12.78 -13.21 -60.83
N GLN A 24 -13.88 -13.61 -61.44
CA GLN A 24 -14.78 -14.70 -61.10
C GLN A 24 -14.05 -16.06 -61.11
N ALA A 25 -14.39 -16.92 -60.15
CA ALA A 25 -14.35 -18.37 -60.34
C ALA A 25 -15.49 -18.99 -59.52
N ALA A 26 -16.24 -19.89 -60.18
CA ALA A 26 -17.46 -20.55 -59.78
C ALA A 26 -17.24 -21.68 -58.74
N PRO A 27 -18.31 -22.28 -58.16
CA PRO A 27 -18.31 -22.85 -56.83
C PRO A 27 -17.95 -24.34 -56.80
N SER A 28 -17.15 -24.72 -55.77
CA SER A 28 -17.00 -26.13 -55.38
C SER A 28 -17.87 -26.42 -54.16
N LYS A 29 -18.72 -27.45 -54.30
CA LYS A 29 -19.58 -28.01 -53.24
C LYS A 29 -18.77 -28.82 -52.23
N ASN A 30 -19.28 -28.80 -51.02
CA ASN A 30 -19.10 -29.66 -49.86
C ASN A 30 -18.19 -29.09 -48.75
N GLN A 31 -18.85 -28.53 -47.74
CA GLN A 31 -18.58 -28.96 -46.37
C GLN A 31 -19.72 -28.48 -45.45
N THR A 32 -20.21 -29.43 -44.68
CA THR A 32 -21.28 -29.36 -43.70
C THR A 32 -20.97 -28.35 -42.62
N GLY A 33 -21.69 -27.25 -42.60
CA GLY A 33 -21.61 -26.24 -41.54
C GLY A 33 -22.34 -26.69 -40.28
N THR A 34 -21.61 -26.88 -39.22
CA THR A 34 -22.18 -26.97 -37.87
C THR A 34 -22.60 -25.59 -37.44
N ALA A 35 -23.88 -25.38 -37.20
CA ALA A 35 -24.44 -24.14 -36.70
C ALA A 35 -23.91 -23.82 -35.29
N PRO A 36 -23.68 -22.54 -34.92
CA PRO A 36 -23.26 -22.19 -33.58
C PRO A 36 -24.38 -22.52 -32.60
N ARG A 37 -24.01 -23.22 -31.52
CA ARG A 37 -24.92 -23.55 -30.40
C ARG A 37 -25.36 -22.27 -29.71
N PRO A 38 -26.66 -22.12 -29.38
CA PRO A 38 -27.12 -20.97 -28.61
C PRO A 38 -26.52 -21.01 -27.19
N TYR A 39 -26.09 -19.85 -26.71
CA TYR A 39 -25.64 -19.65 -25.37
C TYR A 39 -26.70 -20.14 -24.38
N SER A 40 -26.34 -21.11 -23.53
CA SER A 40 -27.21 -21.58 -22.46
C SER A 40 -27.23 -20.52 -21.37
N HIS A 41 -28.41 -19.94 -21.12
CA HIS A 41 -28.63 -19.06 -19.97
C HIS A 41 -28.27 -19.81 -18.67
N ALA A 42 -27.28 -19.30 -17.96
CA ALA A 42 -26.94 -19.77 -16.63
C ALA A 42 -28.19 -19.67 -15.73
N LYS A 43 -28.63 -20.80 -15.18
CA LYS A 43 -29.73 -20.85 -14.20
C LYS A 43 -29.33 -20.03 -12.99
N LYS A 44 -30.01 -18.92 -12.73
CA LYS A 44 -29.89 -18.15 -11.48
C LYS A 44 -30.16 -19.10 -10.31
N ARG A 45 -29.15 -19.34 -9.47
CA ARG A 45 -29.33 -20.10 -8.23
C ARG A 45 -30.24 -19.31 -7.32
N LYS A 46 -31.44 -19.86 -7.01
CA LYS A 46 -32.33 -19.31 -5.99
C LYS A 46 -31.65 -19.43 -4.64
N ILE A 47 -31.37 -18.28 -4.01
CA ILE A 47 -30.89 -18.25 -2.62
C ILE A 47 -31.99 -18.84 -1.75
N ARG A 48 -31.67 -19.86 -0.95
CA ARG A 48 -32.63 -20.52 -0.06
C ARG A 48 -32.68 -19.73 1.26
N TYR A 49 -33.56 -18.76 1.30
CA TYR A 49 -33.77 -17.90 2.47
C TYR A 49 -34.24 -18.66 3.71
N ASP A 50 -34.85 -19.85 3.52
CA ASP A 50 -35.26 -20.77 4.57
C ASP A 50 -34.10 -21.17 5.52
N ARG A 51 -32.92 -21.41 4.98
CA ARG A 51 -31.72 -21.73 5.78
C ARG A 51 -31.13 -20.52 6.51
N ILE A 52 -31.14 -19.35 5.87
CA ILE A 52 -30.64 -18.11 6.49
C ILE A 52 -31.54 -17.73 7.67
N LEU A 53 -32.87 -17.84 7.50
CA LEU A 53 -33.83 -17.53 8.55
C LEU A 53 -33.69 -18.47 9.76
N LEU A 54 -33.36 -19.74 9.53
CA LEU A 54 -33.12 -20.73 10.59
C LEU A 54 -31.85 -20.39 11.40
N VAL A 55 -30.78 -19.97 10.74
CA VAL A 55 -29.51 -19.55 11.40
C VAL A 55 -29.73 -18.31 12.24
N VAL A 56 -30.45 -17.31 11.72
CA VAL A 56 -30.77 -16.07 12.45
C VAL A 56 -31.62 -16.39 13.69
N LEU A 57 -32.59 -17.30 13.58
CA LEU A 57 -33.46 -17.68 14.68
C LEU A 57 -32.69 -18.43 15.79
N LEU A 58 -31.74 -19.28 15.41
CA LEU A 58 -30.82 -19.95 16.37
C LEU A 58 -29.93 -18.93 17.09
N PHE A 59 -29.45 -17.90 16.38
CA PHE A 59 -28.61 -16.86 16.96
C PHE A 59 -29.37 -16.00 17.97
N VAL A 60 -30.61 -15.64 17.66
CA VAL A 60 -31.51 -14.91 18.60
C VAL A 60 -31.80 -15.75 19.82
N LEU A 61 -32.07 -17.05 19.68
CA LEU A 61 -32.27 -17.96 20.81
C LEU A 61 -31.05 -18.07 21.72
N LEU A 62 -29.85 -18.08 21.13
CA LEU A 62 -28.57 -18.10 21.86
C LEU A 62 -28.38 -16.82 22.69
N ILE A 63 -28.70 -15.66 22.11
CA ILE A 63 -28.63 -14.35 22.81
C ILE A 63 -29.60 -14.33 23.98
N VAL A 64 -30.85 -14.80 23.80
CA VAL A 64 -31.86 -14.86 24.88
C VAL A 64 -31.40 -15.80 26.01
N LEU A 65 -30.75 -16.92 25.71
CA LEU A 65 -30.18 -17.80 26.72
C LEU A 65 -29.06 -17.15 27.52
N ILE A 66 -28.15 -16.41 26.85
CA ILE A 66 -27.05 -15.68 27.52
C ILE A 66 -27.61 -14.60 28.46
N VAL A 67 -28.57 -13.81 27.99
CA VAL A 67 -29.20 -12.76 28.80
C VAL A 67 -29.98 -13.39 29.98
N SER A 68 -30.64 -14.54 29.79
CA SER A 68 -31.37 -15.23 30.84
C SER A 68 -30.45 -15.83 31.92
N CYS A 69 -29.22 -16.25 31.55
CA CYS A 69 -28.22 -16.68 32.52
C CYS A 69 -27.64 -15.51 33.34
N ALA A 70 -27.45 -14.34 32.70
CA ALA A 70 -26.92 -13.14 33.36
C ALA A 70 -27.91 -12.57 34.42
N THR A 71 -29.21 -12.69 34.18
CA THR A 71 -30.26 -12.18 35.14
C THR A 71 -30.51 -13.13 36.31
N ARG A 72 -30.08 -14.40 36.27
CA ARG A 72 -30.23 -15.36 37.37
C ARG A 72 -29.19 -15.25 38.48
N ASN A 73 -28.10 -14.50 38.26
CA ASN A 73 -27.01 -14.39 39.23
C ASN A 73 -27.01 -13.07 40.04
N SER A 74 -28.13 -12.33 40.04
CA SER A 74 -28.28 -11.07 40.78
C SER A 74 -29.50 -11.14 41.73
N GLY A 75 -29.32 -11.85 42.81
CA GLY A 75 -30.37 -11.92 43.83
C GLY A 75 -29.91 -12.61 45.10
N LYS A 76 -29.32 -11.84 46.01
CA LYS A 76 -29.45 -11.91 47.48
C LYS A 76 -28.32 -11.12 48.16
N ASN A 77 -28.68 -9.92 48.61
CA ASN A 77 -28.41 -9.45 49.96
C ASN A 77 -28.71 -7.94 50.05
N ALA A 78 -29.77 -7.62 50.73
CA ALA A 78 -30.07 -6.32 51.33
C ALA A 78 -30.72 -6.58 52.69
N PRO A 79 -30.95 -5.58 53.55
CA PRO A 79 -30.10 -4.50 54.07
C PRO A 79 -30.13 -4.44 55.62
N SER A 80 -29.30 -3.67 56.27
CA SER A 80 -29.70 -3.06 57.55
C SER A 80 -29.04 -1.69 57.74
N LYS A 81 -29.94 -0.77 58.16
CA LYS A 81 -29.74 0.62 58.50
C LYS A 81 -28.98 0.78 59.81
N GLN A 82 -28.20 1.85 59.97
CA GLN A 82 -28.33 2.95 60.96
C GLN A 82 -26.96 3.65 61.09
N SER A 83 -26.91 4.88 60.73
CA SER A 83 -27.14 6.10 61.50
C SER A 83 -25.97 6.53 62.40
N ALA A 84 -25.46 7.69 62.05
CA ALA A 84 -25.15 8.84 62.87
C ALA A 84 -23.73 9.06 63.42
N THR A 85 -23.21 10.20 62.99
CA THR A 85 -22.53 11.26 63.78
C THR A 85 -21.12 11.05 64.35
N GLY A 86 -20.28 12.02 64.01
CA GLY A 86 -19.37 12.62 65.00
C GLY A 86 -17.90 12.67 64.67
N ALA A 87 -17.51 13.73 64.07
CA ALA A 87 -16.42 14.66 64.50
C ALA A 87 -15.11 14.16 65.08
N LYS A 88 -14.06 14.82 64.56
CA LYS A 88 -12.84 15.36 65.20
C LYS A 88 -11.63 14.48 65.39
N ALA A 89 -10.60 14.89 64.61
CA ALA A 89 -9.33 15.52 65.04
C ALA A 89 -8.27 14.67 65.75
N ALA A 90 -7.11 14.79 65.15
CA ALA A 90 -5.81 15.05 65.72
C ALA A 90 -4.82 13.89 66.00
N THR A 91 -3.71 14.01 65.31
CA THR A 91 -2.34 14.10 65.81
C THR A 91 -1.54 12.82 66.10
N SER A 92 -0.47 12.73 65.35
CA SER A 92 0.95 12.47 65.78
C SER A 92 1.44 11.10 66.14
N GLU A 93 2.58 10.87 65.47
CA GLU A 93 3.85 10.24 65.99
C GLU A 93 4.03 8.75 65.78
N LYS A 94 4.93 8.43 64.78
CA LYS A 94 6.34 8.06 64.90
C LYS A 94 6.62 6.73 65.63
N LEU A 95 7.15 5.77 64.95
CA LEU A 95 8.45 5.14 65.12
C LEU A 95 8.62 3.86 64.31
N ALA A 96 9.78 3.79 63.69
CA ALA A 96 10.55 2.80 63.01
C ALA A 96 10.37 1.33 63.43
N ASP A 97 10.48 0.38 62.51
CA ASP A 97 11.69 -0.41 62.28
C ASP A 97 11.46 -1.53 61.21
N SER A 98 12.40 -1.57 60.30
CA SER A 98 13.06 -2.70 59.63
C SER A 98 12.31 -4.01 59.36
N SER A 99 12.13 -4.39 58.04
CA SER A 99 12.91 -5.46 57.41
C SER A 99 12.46 -5.76 55.99
N LYS A 100 13.39 -5.66 55.08
CA LYS A 100 13.69 -6.48 53.88
C LYS A 100 12.57 -7.29 53.24
N GLY A 101 12.21 -6.88 51.99
CA GLY A 101 11.57 -7.70 50.97
C GLY A 101 11.83 -7.06 49.64
N SER A 102 12.74 -7.67 48.87
CA SER A 102 13.09 -7.32 47.51
C SER A 102 11.89 -7.58 46.60
N ASP A 103 11.39 -6.52 45.97
CA ASP A 103 10.52 -6.67 44.78
C ASP A 103 10.98 -5.66 43.76
N SER A 104 11.56 -6.21 42.66
CA SER A 104 12.04 -5.43 41.54
C SER A 104 10.81 -5.00 40.72
N ALA A 105 10.36 -3.79 40.93
CA ALA A 105 9.53 -3.10 39.97
C ALA A 105 10.46 -2.56 38.88
N GLU A 106 10.46 -3.17 37.69
CA GLU A 106 10.98 -2.55 36.50
C GLU A 106 10.14 -1.31 36.21
N THR A 107 10.69 -0.18 36.56
CA THR A 107 10.26 1.13 36.09
C THR A 107 10.73 1.21 34.65
N SER A 108 9.82 1.05 33.70
CA SER A 108 10.04 1.47 32.31
C SER A 108 10.26 2.98 32.35
N GLU A 109 11.52 3.38 32.23
CA GLU A 109 11.89 4.76 31.95
C GLU A 109 11.31 5.11 30.58
N GLU A 110 10.26 5.90 30.60
CA GLU A 110 9.74 6.63 29.44
C GLU A 110 10.84 7.63 29.06
N SER A 111 11.67 7.27 28.09
CA SER A 111 12.70 8.13 27.54
C SER A 111 11.99 9.30 26.86
N GLU A 112 11.89 10.43 27.53
CA GLU A 112 11.59 11.73 26.92
C GLU A 112 12.73 12.04 25.95
N SER A 113 12.58 11.64 24.66
CA SER A 113 13.55 12.00 23.64
C SER A 113 13.38 13.48 23.29
N ALA A 114 14.49 14.21 23.36
CA ALA A 114 14.56 15.62 22.98
C ALA A 114 14.12 15.83 21.51
N PRO A 115 13.61 17.03 21.16
CA PRO A 115 13.33 17.41 19.78
C PRO A 115 14.53 17.15 18.88
N MET A 116 14.29 16.70 17.66
CA MET A 116 15.38 16.40 16.71
C MET A 116 16.07 17.69 16.27
N GLU A 117 17.39 17.75 16.47
CA GLU A 117 18.19 18.87 15.97
C GLU A 117 18.35 18.76 14.44
N ALA A 118 18.01 19.84 13.74
CA ALA A 118 18.12 19.89 12.29
C ALA A 118 19.60 20.00 11.86
N ALA A 119 20.06 19.10 11.01
CA ALA A 119 21.38 19.15 10.39
C ALA A 119 21.36 19.93 9.07
N SER A 120 20.21 19.96 8.37
CA SER A 120 20.02 20.70 7.15
C SER A 120 18.54 21.09 6.95
N THR A 121 18.28 21.97 5.98
CA THR A 121 16.91 22.37 5.60
C THR A 121 16.74 22.20 4.10
N VAL A 122 15.61 21.64 3.70
CA VAL A 122 15.23 21.45 2.30
C VAL A 122 13.94 22.21 2.03
N SER A 123 13.95 23.09 1.03
CA SER A 123 12.73 23.80 0.59
C SER A 123 11.99 22.96 -0.42
N VAL A 124 10.76 22.56 -0.08
CA VAL A 124 9.88 21.69 -0.89
C VAL A 124 8.72 22.53 -1.45
N ASP A 125 8.47 22.45 -2.74
CA ASP A 125 7.36 23.16 -3.38
C ASP A 125 6.01 22.60 -2.88
N ALA A 126 5.03 23.50 -2.67
CA ALA A 126 3.70 23.13 -2.20
C ALA A 126 3.00 22.10 -3.13
N ALA A 127 3.26 22.13 -4.43
CA ALA A 127 2.73 21.17 -5.39
C ALA A 127 3.20 19.73 -5.11
N GLN A 128 4.34 19.55 -4.46
CA GLN A 128 4.86 18.23 -4.08
C GLN A 128 4.02 17.51 -3.02
N VAL A 129 3.05 18.18 -2.40
CA VAL A 129 2.04 17.52 -1.54
C VAL A 129 1.31 16.41 -2.29
N HIS A 130 1.20 16.51 -3.62
CA HIS A 130 0.52 15.53 -4.48
C HIS A 130 1.46 14.48 -5.10
N ALA A 131 2.73 14.42 -4.67
CA ALA A 131 3.74 13.53 -5.23
C ALA A 131 4.38 12.65 -4.16
N GLY A 132 4.87 11.47 -4.57
CA GLY A 132 5.59 10.53 -3.70
C GLY A 132 4.84 9.22 -3.44
N ASP A 133 5.42 8.40 -2.56
CA ASP A 133 4.95 7.03 -2.34
C ASP A 133 3.76 6.94 -1.37
N LEU A 134 3.60 7.96 -0.51
CA LEU A 134 2.59 7.99 0.55
C LEU A 134 1.35 8.82 0.20
N VAL A 135 1.19 9.22 -1.07
CA VAL A 135 -0.01 9.92 -1.51
C VAL A 135 -1.25 9.05 -1.33
N VAL A 136 -2.20 9.50 -0.55
CA VAL A 136 -3.52 8.88 -0.41
C VAL A 136 -4.36 9.19 -1.64
N VAL A 137 -4.89 8.15 -2.28
CA VAL A 137 -5.75 8.30 -3.47
C VAL A 137 -7.07 7.58 -3.23
N ASN A 138 -8.16 8.33 -3.25
CA ASN A 138 -9.52 7.85 -3.07
C ASN A 138 -10.54 8.86 -3.63
N ASP A 139 -11.82 8.71 -3.31
CA ASP A 139 -12.87 9.61 -3.84
C ASP A 139 -12.79 11.04 -3.30
N GLN A 140 -12.10 11.25 -2.16
CA GLN A 140 -11.90 12.55 -1.55
C GLN A 140 -10.60 13.21 -2.04
N TYR A 141 -9.55 12.44 -2.23
CA TYR A 141 -8.21 12.90 -2.59
C TYR A 141 -7.84 12.32 -3.95
N ALA A 142 -8.18 13.06 -5.02
CA ALA A 142 -7.86 12.64 -6.37
C ALA A 142 -6.35 12.74 -6.64
N TYR A 143 -5.83 11.79 -7.39
CA TYR A 143 -4.43 11.79 -7.82
C TYR A 143 -4.17 12.91 -8.82
N THR A 144 -3.14 13.69 -8.58
CA THR A 144 -2.61 14.66 -9.52
C THR A 144 -1.60 13.96 -10.41
N PHE A 145 -1.95 13.78 -11.68
CA PHE A 145 -1.04 13.15 -12.63
C PHE A 145 0.14 14.09 -12.92
N PRO A 146 1.38 13.65 -12.68
CA PRO A 146 2.55 14.46 -12.99
C PRO A 146 2.68 14.67 -14.49
N SER A 147 3.24 15.80 -14.89
CA SER A 147 3.46 16.12 -16.32
C SER A 147 4.62 15.34 -16.92
N ASP A 148 5.65 14.98 -16.15
CA ASP A 148 6.93 14.58 -16.72
C ASP A 148 7.71 13.45 -16.01
N ASP A 149 7.34 12.94 -14.83
CA ASP A 149 8.31 12.18 -14.01
C ASP A 149 7.89 10.80 -13.50
N VAL A 150 6.85 10.21 -14.01
CA VAL A 150 6.54 8.84 -13.61
C VAL A 150 7.16 7.89 -14.61
N SER A 151 8.22 7.17 -14.20
CA SER A 151 8.82 6.11 -14.99
C SER A 151 7.92 4.87 -15.02
N ILE A 152 6.79 4.98 -15.71
CA ILE A 152 5.87 3.86 -15.92
C ILE A 152 6.38 2.99 -17.05
N VAL A 153 6.72 1.77 -16.72
CA VAL A 153 7.26 0.79 -17.68
C VAL A 153 6.49 -0.52 -17.63
N PRO A 154 6.43 -1.28 -18.75
CA PRO A 154 5.83 -2.61 -18.75
C PRO A 154 6.57 -3.55 -17.80
N ILE A 155 5.81 -4.25 -16.95
CA ILE A 155 6.40 -5.26 -16.05
C ILE A 155 7.02 -6.38 -16.87
N TYR A 156 6.39 -6.78 -18.00
CA TYR A 156 6.86 -7.88 -18.85
C TYR A 156 8.33 -7.76 -19.25
N ASP A 157 8.80 -6.55 -19.55
CA ASP A 157 10.16 -6.28 -19.99
C ASP A 157 11.15 -6.09 -18.82
N ASN A 158 10.66 -5.94 -17.58
CA ASN A 158 11.44 -5.59 -16.40
C ASN A 158 11.31 -6.60 -15.25
N ALA A 159 10.45 -7.62 -15.39
CA ALA A 159 10.27 -8.67 -14.41
C ALA A 159 11.44 -9.65 -14.40
N ASN A 160 11.78 -10.16 -13.23
CA ASN A 160 12.63 -11.34 -13.11
C ASN A 160 11.86 -12.64 -13.44
N GLU A 161 12.53 -13.79 -13.37
CA GLU A 161 11.96 -15.10 -13.73
C GLU A 161 11.00 -15.69 -12.70
N TYR A 162 10.85 -15.07 -11.51
CA TYR A 162 10.16 -15.64 -10.36
C TYR A 162 8.66 -15.36 -10.35
N TYR A 163 8.13 -14.63 -11.33
CA TYR A 163 6.68 -14.39 -11.48
C TYR A 163 6.28 -14.10 -12.93
N LYS A 164 4.99 -13.94 -13.18
CA LYS A 164 4.43 -13.69 -14.51
C LYS A 164 3.50 -12.48 -14.52
N THR A 165 3.24 -11.96 -15.73
CA THR A 165 2.21 -10.96 -15.97
C THR A 165 1.03 -11.57 -16.73
N SER A 166 -0.15 -10.96 -16.64
CA SER A 166 -1.33 -11.39 -17.41
C SER A 166 -1.16 -11.14 -18.91
N ASP A 167 -0.47 -10.08 -19.24
CA ASP A 167 -0.20 -9.62 -20.61
C ASP A 167 1.09 -8.76 -20.63
N MET A 168 1.41 -8.23 -21.80
CA MET A 168 2.63 -7.44 -22.04
C MET A 168 2.46 -5.94 -21.73
N VAL A 169 1.26 -5.48 -21.36
CA VAL A 169 0.98 -4.05 -21.18
C VAL A 169 0.78 -3.64 -19.73
N VAL A 170 0.60 -4.60 -18.81
CA VAL A 170 0.55 -4.29 -17.38
C VAL A 170 1.84 -3.60 -16.97
N SER A 171 1.72 -2.38 -16.45
CA SER A 171 2.85 -1.50 -16.16
C SER A 171 2.82 -1.03 -14.71
N LEU A 172 3.98 -0.68 -14.16
CA LEU A 172 4.17 -0.03 -12.86
C LEU A 172 5.29 1.00 -12.98
N ASP A 173 5.48 1.78 -11.91
CA ASP A 173 6.69 2.56 -11.73
C ASP A 173 7.93 1.64 -11.68
N ALA A 174 9.01 2.03 -12.35
CA ALA A 174 10.21 1.20 -12.47
C ALA A 174 10.84 0.85 -11.11
N THR A 175 10.85 1.79 -10.16
CA THR A 175 11.33 1.56 -8.79
C THR A 175 10.48 0.51 -8.08
N VAL A 176 9.16 0.60 -8.24
CA VAL A 176 8.22 -0.38 -7.65
C VAL A 176 8.45 -1.77 -8.23
N ILE A 177 8.76 -1.88 -9.52
CA ILE A 177 9.10 -3.18 -10.15
C ILE A 177 10.38 -3.76 -9.53
N GLY A 178 11.39 -2.94 -9.22
CA GLY A 178 12.61 -3.39 -8.54
C GLY A 178 12.28 -4.07 -7.21
N HIS A 179 11.53 -3.40 -6.34
CA HIS A 179 11.09 -3.98 -5.05
C HIS A 179 10.19 -5.21 -5.22
N LEU A 180 9.35 -5.22 -6.26
CA LEU A 180 8.51 -6.38 -6.57
C LEU A 180 9.36 -7.57 -7.01
N ASN A 181 10.40 -7.35 -7.80
CA ASN A 181 11.33 -8.40 -8.21
C ASN A 181 12.03 -9.03 -7.00
N ASP A 182 12.50 -8.21 -6.06
CA ASP A 182 13.14 -8.68 -4.83
C ASP A 182 12.18 -9.51 -3.98
N LEU A 183 10.94 -9.06 -3.82
CA LEU A 183 9.90 -9.80 -3.09
C LEU A 183 9.57 -11.14 -3.75
N MET A 184 9.41 -11.17 -5.08
CA MET A 184 9.07 -12.38 -5.83
C MET A 184 10.21 -13.40 -5.82
N GLU A 185 11.46 -12.93 -5.91
CA GLU A 185 12.63 -13.79 -5.76
C GLU A 185 12.70 -14.41 -4.35
N ALA A 186 12.49 -13.61 -3.31
CA ALA A 186 12.47 -14.09 -1.93
C ALA A 186 11.32 -15.07 -1.68
N PHE A 187 10.12 -14.79 -2.22
CA PHE A 187 8.98 -15.71 -2.18
C PHE A 187 9.34 -17.05 -2.82
N SER A 188 9.93 -17.01 -4.01
CA SER A 188 10.32 -18.24 -4.70
C SER A 188 11.38 -19.03 -3.95
N LYS A 189 12.38 -18.37 -3.37
CA LYS A 189 13.41 -19.01 -2.55
C LYS A 189 12.84 -19.67 -1.29
N ALA A 190 11.84 -19.04 -0.68
CA ALA A 190 11.25 -19.52 0.56
C ALA A 190 10.24 -20.67 0.35
N THR A 191 9.47 -20.61 -0.74
CA THR A 191 8.33 -21.52 -0.96
C THR A 191 8.53 -22.51 -2.11
N GLY A 192 9.47 -22.26 -3.01
CA GLY A 192 9.66 -23.03 -4.24
C GLY A 192 8.66 -22.65 -5.36
N HIS A 193 7.74 -21.69 -5.14
CA HIS A 193 6.77 -21.25 -6.13
C HIS A 193 7.28 -20.05 -6.93
N SER A 194 6.97 -20.00 -8.24
CA SER A 194 7.24 -18.88 -9.15
C SER A 194 6.09 -18.63 -10.12
N ASP A 195 4.87 -18.92 -9.66
CA ASP A 195 3.66 -18.97 -10.49
C ASP A 195 2.63 -17.90 -10.13
N LEU A 196 2.96 -17.00 -9.19
CA LEU A 196 2.19 -15.78 -8.98
C LEU A 196 2.15 -14.95 -10.26
N ARG A 197 1.02 -14.30 -10.51
CA ARG A 197 0.80 -13.50 -11.70
C ARG A 197 0.29 -12.11 -11.35
N VAL A 198 0.97 -11.07 -11.85
CA VAL A 198 0.46 -9.70 -11.78
C VAL A 198 -0.57 -9.50 -12.89
N ILE A 199 -1.78 -9.11 -12.52
CA ILE A 199 -2.93 -8.97 -13.42
C ILE A 199 -3.47 -7.55 -13.54
N GLY A 200 -2.97 -6.62 -12.76
CA GLY A 200 -3.34 -5.21 -12.80
C GLY A 200 -2.22 -4.36 -12.27
N GLY A 201 -2.07 -3.18 -12.83
CA GLY A 201 -1.06 -2.18 -12.51
C GLY A 201 -1.55 -0.79 -12.89
N TYR A 202 -0.64 0.07 -13.32
CA TYR A 202 -0.92 1.45 -13.72
C TYR A 202 -2.09 1.55 -14.71
N ARG A 203 -2.86 2.60 -14.53
CA ARG A 203 -3.93 3.02 -15.46
C ARG A 203 -3.88 4.52 -15.66
N THR A 204 -4.03 4.97 -16.90
CA THR A 204 -4.26 6.37 -17.18
C THR A 204 -5.60 6.83 -16.59
N LYS A 205 -5.81 8.13 -16.54
CA LYS A 205 -7.10 8.68 -16.14
C LYS A 205 -8.21 8.21 -17.06
N GLU A 206 -7.96 8.22 -18.37
CA GLU A 206 -8.89 7.86 -19.43
C GLU A 206 -9.27 6.38 -19.39
N ASP A 207 -8.30 5.49 -19.15
CA ASP A 207 -8.57 4.05 -18.99
C ASP A 207 -9.44 3.78 -17.75
N GLN A 208 -9.17 4.48 -16.66
CA GLN A 208 -9.96 4.34 -15.44
C GLN A 208 -11.36 4.93 -15.60
N ASP A 209 -11.52 6.07 -16.29
CA ASP A 209 -12.82 6.66 -16.61
C ASP A 209 -13.64 5.75 -17.52
N SER A 210 -13.00 5.07 -18.47
CA SER A 210 -13.65 4.08 -19.35
C SER A 210 -14.18 2.87 -18.56
N ARG A 211 -13.42 2.39 -17.56
CA ARG A 211 -13.86 1.32 -16.64
C ARG A 211 -15.04 1.78 -15.79
N TYR A 212 -14.95 2.96 -15.20
CA TYR A 212 -16.03 3.54 -14.43
C TYR A 212 -17.31 3.69 -15.24
N ALA A 213 -17.22 4.16 -16.50
CA ALA A 213 -18.38 4.28 -17.38
C ALA A 213 -19.02 2.93 -17.72
N SER A 214 -18.24 1.85 -17.71
CA SER A 214 -18.73 0.49 -17.98
C SER A 214 -19.44 -0.13 -16.78
N ASP A 215 -19.09 0.27 -15.56
CA ASP A 215 -19.64 -0.27 -14.30
C ASP A 215 -19.73 0.78 -13.18
N SER A 216 -20.43 1.88 -13.46
CA SER A 216 -20.57 3.02 -12.55
C SER A 216 -21.37 2.72 -11.26
N ASN A 217 -22.03 1.56 -11.19
CA ASN A 217 -22.77 1.14 -10.00
C ASN A 217 -21.92 0.31 -9.02
N ASP A 218 -20.72 -0.12 -9.43
CA ASP A 218 -19.79 -0.80 -8.55
C ASP A 218 -18.96 0.23 -7.78
N LYS A 219 -19.17 0.33 -6.47
CA LYS A 219 -18.38 1.21 -5.57
C LYS A 219 -16.87 0.94 -5.65
N ASP A 220 -16.50 -0.26 -6.08
CA ASP A 220 -15.11 -0.70 -6.19
C ASP A 220 -14.45 -0.32 -7.52
N VAL A 221 -15.18 0.33 -8.42
CA VAL A 221 -14.67 0.90 -9.67
C VAL A 221 -14.70 2.43 -9.58
N PRO A 222 -13.65 3.07 -9.06
CA PRO A 222 -13.59 4.53 -8.92
C PRO A 222 -13.44 5.23 -10.27
N LYS A 223 -13.72 6.54 -10.28
CA LYS A 223 -13.45 7.44 -11.42
C LYS A 223 -11.94 7.57 -11.66
N GLY A 224 -11.57 8.05 -12.83
CA GLY A 224 -10.21 8.43 -13.15
C GLY A 224 -9.68 9.51 -12.18
N GLY A 225 -8.49 9.28 -11.67
CA GLY A 225 -7.89 10.06 -10.58
C GLY A 225 -8.23 9.55 -9.18
N CYS A 226 -9.30 8.76 -9.00
CA CYS A 226 -9.68 8.24 -7.67
C CYS A 226 -9.28 6.77 -7.45
N SER A 227 -8.51 6.22 -8.37
CA SER A 227 -8.01 4.86 -8.31
C SER A 227 -6.55 4.80 -7.88
N ASP A 228 -6.24 3.95 -6.94
CA ASP A 228 -4.86 3.73 -6.49
C ASP A 228 -3.93 3.25 -7.62
N TYR A 229 -4.49 2.56 -8.63
CA TYR A 229 -3.75 2.19 -9.84
C TYR A 229 -3.25 3.38 -10.67
N ASN A 230 -3.85 4.56 -10.53
CA ASN A 230 -3.37 5.76 -11.22
C ASN A 230 -1.98 6.21 -10.75
N THR A 231 -1.54 5.76 -9.59
CA THR A 231 -0.22 6.10 -9.04
C THR A 231 0.94 5.32 -9.66
N GLY A 232 0.67 4.20 -10.34
CA GLY A 232 1.69 3.26 -10.76
C GLY A 232 2.36 2.48 -9.61
N ARG A 233 1.86 2.63 -8.37
CA ARG A 233 2.42 2.02 -7.15
C ARG A 233 1.61 0.84 -6.63
N SER A 234 0.46 0.55 -7.25
CA SER A 234 -0.42 -0.55 -6.84
C SER A 234 -0.52 -1.61 -7.92
N PHE A 235 -0.55 -2.85 -7.48
CA PHE A 235 -0.76 -4.00 -8.36
C PHE A 235 -1.72 -5.00 -7.75
N SER A 236 -2.28 -5.86 -8.60
CA SER A 236 -3.11 -6.98 -8.16
C SER A 236 -2.53 -8.31 -8.62
N LEU A 237 -2.73 -9.34 -7.79
CA LEU A 237 -2.19 -10.67 -7.97
C LEU A 237 -3.25 -11.72 -8.22
N GLN A 238 -2.87 -12.73 -9.00
CA GLN A 238 -3.51 -14.04 -9.10
C GLN A 238 -2.54 -15.13 -8.67
N MET A 239 -3.11 -16.24 -8.18
CA MET A 239 -2.41 -17.47 -7.86
C MET A 239 -3.03 -18.65 -8.61
N PRO A 240 -2.30 -19.72 -8.88
CA PRO A 240 -2.85 -20.93 -9.48
C PRO A 240 -3.78 -21.65 -8.50
N THR A 241 -4.71 -22.41 -9.07
CA THR A 241 -5.62 -23.32 -8.36
C THR A 241 -5.82 -24.58 -9.19
N ASP A 242 -6.39 -25.63 -8.62
CA ASP A 242 -6.67 -26.89 -9.32
C ASP A 242 -7.54 -26.72 -10.58
N GLY A 243 -8.32 -25.65 -10.66
CA GLY A 243 -9.21 -25.35 -11.79
C GLY A 243 -8.78 -24.19 -12.69
N GLY A 244 -7.57 -23.63 -12.49
CA GLY A 244 -7.08 -22.46 -13.24
C GLY A 244 -6.36 -21.45 -12.37
N THR A 245 -6.84 -20.20 -12.36
CA THR A 245 -6.31 -19.12 -11.53
C THR A 245 -7.42 -18.41 -10.78
N ASN A 246 -7.15 -17.99 -9.54
CA ASN A 246 -8.01 -17.10 -8.75
C ASN A 246 -7.24 -15.85 -8.31
N TYR A 247 -7.95 -14.85 -7.81
CA TYR A 247 -7.31 -13.78 -7.08
C TYR A 247 -6.48 -14.34 -5.96
N TYR A 248 -5.33 -13.72 -5.70
CA TYR A 248 -4.43 -14.09 -4.62
C TYR A 248 -5.16 -14.08 -3.27
N SER A 249 -4.83 -15.08 -2.47
CA SER A 249 -5.30 -15.25 -1.10
C SER A 249 -4.14 -15.84 -0.30
N ALA A 250 -3.93 -15.34 0.93
CA ALA A 250 -2.85 -15.76 1.81
C ALA A 250 -3.15 -17.15 2.44
N THR A 251 -3.05 -18.21 1.63
CA THR A 251 -3.35 -19.60 2.05
C THR A 251 -2.19 -20.54 1.71
N GLY A 252 -1.92 -21.51 2.60
CA GLY A 252 -0.81 -22.44 2.42
C GLY A 252 0.52 -21.71 2.27
N ASP A 253 1.37 -22.17 1.37
CA ASP A 253 2.69 -21.57 1.12
C ASP A 253 2.61 -20.13 0.59
N TYR A 254 1.48 -19.74 -0.03
CA TYR A 254 1.26 -18.38 -0.52
C TYR A 254 1.03 -17.35 0.60
N ALA A 255 0.76 -17.79 1.86
CA ALA A 255 0.68 -16.88 3.00
C ALA A 255 1.99 -16.11 3.21
N TRP A 256 3.13 -16.74 2.91
CA TRP A 256 4.45 -16.14 3.01
C TRP A 256 4.54 -14.78 2.30
N PHE A 257 3.90 -14.67 1.12
CA PHE A 257 3.95 -13.42 0.35
C PHE A 257 3.34 -12.25 1.13
N ALA A 258 2.12 -12.39 1.66
CA ALA A 258 1.46 -11.32 2.41
C ALA A 258 2.18 -11.01 3.73
N GLU A 259 2.73 -12.04 4.40
CA GLU A 259 3.48 -11.90 5.65
C GLU A 259 4.80 -11.14 5.47
N ASN A 260 5.44 -11.27 4.29
CA ASN A 260 6.76 -10.69 4.04
C ASN A 260 6.73 -9.47 3.11
N ALA A 261 5.65 -9.22 2.38
CA ALA A 261 5.51 -8.05 1.52
C ALA A 261 5.86 -6.72 2.19
N PRO A 262 5.56 -6.49 3.49
CA PRO A 262 5.94 -5.27 4.19
C PRO A 262 7.46 -5.03 4.23
N ASN A 263 8.27 -6.08 4.32
CA ASN A 263 9.72 -5.99 4.35
C ASN A 263 10.33 -5.55 3.00
N TYR A 264 9.50 -5.51 1.94
CA TYR A 264 9.83 -5.02 0.61
C TYR A 264 9.07 -3.73 0.24
N GLY A 265 8.41 -3.11 1.23
CA GLY A 265 7.72 -1.83 1.07
C GLY A 265 6.28 -1.94 0.59
N PHE A 266 5.68 -3.12 0.58
CA PHE A 266 4.31 -3.33 0.12
C PHE A 266 3.34 -3.55 1.27
N ALA A 267 2.31 -2.72 1.35
CA ALA A 267 1.18 -2.89 2.26
C ALA A 267 -0.05 -3.40 1.50
N LEU A 268 -0.89 -4.17 2.19
CA LEU A 268 -2.21 -4.53 1.69
C LEU A 268 -3.06 -3.25 1.56
N ARG A 269 -3.57 -2.96 0.35
CA ARG A 269 -4.22 -1.66 0.11
C ARG A 269 -5.62 -1.57 0.69
N PHE A 270 -6.39 -2.66 0.63
CA PHE A 270 -7.77 -2.72 1.09
C PHE A 270 -7.96 -3.89 2.07
N PRO A 271 -7.47 -3.75 3.32
CA PRO A 271 -7.59 -4.79 4.33
C PRO A 271 -9.05 -5.05 4.71
N GLU A 272 -9.32 -6.23 5.27
CA GLU A 272 -10.59 -6.52 5.93
C GLU A 272 -10.83 -5.53 7.08
N GLU A 273 -12.11 -5.24 7.37
CA GLU A 273 -12.52 -4.30 8.42
C GLU A 273 -12.18 -2.82 8.16
N LYS A 274 -11.53 -2.47 7.03
CA LYS A 274 -11.21 -1.08 6.66
C LYS A 274 -12.13 -0.49 5.59
N GLU A 275 -13.21 -1.18 5.21
CA GLU A 275 -14.13 -0.71 4.17
C GLU A 275 -14.77 0.65 4.49
N SER A 276 -15.04 0.93 5.77
CA SER A 276 -15.61 2.21 6.20
C SER A 276 -14.64 3.39 6.05
N VAL A 277 -13.34 3.13 6.05
CA VAL A 277 -12.29 4.15 5.90
C VAL A 277 -11.89 4.31 4.44
N THR A 278 -11.64 3.20 3.76
CA THR A 278 -11.19 3.18 2.36
C THR A 278 -12.31 3.42 1.36
N ASN A 279 -13.58 3.29 1.80
CA ASN A 279 -14.79 3.29 0.95
C ASN A 279 -14.72 2.26 -0.19
N ARG A 280 -13.99 1.16 -0.01
CA ARG A 280 -13.82 0.05 -0.95
C ARG A 280 -13.99 -1.27 -0.23
N SER A 281 -14.52 -2.26 -0.93
CA SER A 281 -14.60 -3.62 -0.41
C SER A 281 -13.19 -4.18 -0.16
N SER A 282 -13.06 -5.06 0.83
CA SER A 282 -11.82 -5.76 1.10
C SER A 282 -11.30 -6.50 -0.12
N ARG A 283 -10.00 -6.36 -0.40
CA ARG A 283 -9.33 -6.97 -1.55
C ARG A 283 -7.92 -7.42 -1.16
N THR A 284 -7.83 -8.65 -0.68
CA THR A 284 -6.59 -9.25 -0.17
C THR A 284 -5.52 -9.48 -1.25
N HIS A 285 -5.85 -9.23 -2.51
CA HIS A 285 -4.98 -9.42 -3.68
C HIS A 285 -4.41 -8.11 -4.25
N ILE A 286 -4.68 -6.95 -3.62
CA ILE A 286 -4.19 -5.65 -4.08
C ILE A 286 -3.18 -5.11 -3.07
N PHE A 287 -1.94 -4.93 -3.54
CA PHE A 287 -0.84 -4.41 -2.75
C PHE A 287 -0.44 -3.03 -3.26
N ARG A 288 0.01 -2.17 -2.34
CA ARG A 288 0.48 -0.82 -2.61
C ARG A 288 1.89 -0.66 -2.06
N TYR A 289 2.80 -0.17 -2.91
CA TYR A 289 4.12 0.27 -2.46
C TYR A 289 4.00 1.60 -1.70
N VAL A 290 4.54 1.62 -0.51
CA VAL A 290 4.55 2.78 0.40
C VAL A 290 5.94 3.01 1.02
N GLY A 291 6.92 2.17 0.67
CA GLY A 291 8.24 2.15 1.30
C GLY A 291 8.30 1.23 2.53
N ILE A 292 9.48 0.69 2.79
CA ILE A 292 9.68 -0.40 3.76
C ILE A 292 9.23 -0.02 5.18
N PRO A 293 9.72 1.08 5.83
CA PRO A 293 9.34 1.37 7.21
C PRO A 293 7.84 1.60 7.37
N HIS A 294 7.21 2.24 6.37
CA HIS A 294 5.78 2.52 6.40
C HIS A 294 4.95 1.25 6.27
N ALA A 295 5.31 0.36 5.33
CA ALA A 295 4.60 -0.90 5.12
C ALA A 295 4.66 -1.79 6.36
N VAL A 296 5.84 -1.88 7.00
CA VAL A 296 6.02 -2.64 8.24
C VAL A 296 5.18 -2.05 9.36
N TYR A 297 5.24 -0.74 9.58
CA TYR A 297 4.46 -0.08 10.63
C TYR A 297 2.95 -0.22 10.41
N MET A 298 2.47 0.01 9.19
CA MET A 298 1.06 -0.15 8.83
C MET A 298 0.56 -1.57 9.13
N THR A 299 1.34 -2.58 8.75
CA THR A 299 0.98 -3.99 8.97
C THR A 299 0.97 -4.36 10.44
N GLN A 300 2.00 -3.97 11.21
CA GLN A 300 2.09 -4.24 12.64
C GLN A 300 0.96 -3.60 13.46
N ASN A 301 0.48 -2.43 13.00
CA ASN A 301 -0.57 -1.68 13.70
C ASN A 301 -1.95 -1.83 13.05
N ASN A 302 -2.10 -2.73 12.09
CA ASN A 302 -3.34 -2.96 11.33
C ASN A 302 -3.96 -1.66 10.77
N LEU A 303 -3.14 -0.82 10.11
CA LEU A 303 -3.56 0.45 9.52
C LEU A 303 -3.69 0.32 8.01
N CYS A 304 -4.75 0.91 7.43
CA CYS A 304 -4.76 1.22 6.00
C CYS A 304 -3.98 2.52 5.73
N LEU A 305 -3.75 2.86 4.47
CA LEU A 305 -2.94 4.02 4.09
C LEU A 305 -3.56 5.34 4.58
N GLU A 306 -4.88 5.46 4.55
CA GLU A 306 -5.61 6.63 5.06
C GLU A 306 -5.38 6.83 6.56
N GLU A 307 -5.52 5.76 7.35
CA GLU A 307 -5.30 5.81 8.80
C GLU A 307 -3.84 6.12 9.14
N TYR A 308 -2.91 5.53 8.40
CA TYR A 308 -1.49 5.78 8.58
C TYR A 308 -1.14 7.26 8.32
N ALA A 309 -1.59 7.81 7.19
CA ALA A 309 -1.33 9.20 6.83
C ALA A 309 -1.88 10.19 7.87
N GLU A 310 -3.00 9.89 8.51
CA GLU A 310 -3.52 10.69 9.63
C GLU A 310 -2.74 10.46 10.92
N ALA A 311 -2.37 9.22 11.25
CA ALA A 311 -1.64 8.91 12.47
C ALA A 311 -0.26 9.58 12.52
N VAL A 312 0.45 9.65 11.37
CA VAL A 312 1.78 10.27 11.30
C VAL A 312 1.74 11.77 11.59
N LYS A 313 0.59 12.45 11.43
CA LYS A 313 0.46 13.89 11.76
C LYS A 313 0.71 14.23 13.23
N ALA A 314 0.62 13.24 14.12
CA ALA A 314 0.96 13.42 15.54
C ALA A 314 2.48 13.57 15.79
N TYR A 315 3.30 13.16 14.84
CA TYR A 315 4.77 13.17 14.94
C TYR A 315 5.32 14.31 14.08
N THR A 316 5.77 15.38 14.73
CA THR A 316 6.29 16.57 14.06
C THR A 316 7.74 16.83 14.47
N PRO A 317 8.50 17.71 13.79
CA PRO A 317 9.86 18.07 14.22
C PRO A 317 9.93 18.64 15.64
N ASP A 318 8.85 19.29 16.11
CA ASP A 318 8.76 19.90 17.45
C ASP A 318 8.36 18.89 18.53
N THR A 319 7.90 17.72 18.12
CA THR A 319 7.55 16.60 18.99
C THR A 319 8.56 15.47 18.80
N GLN A 320 8.24 14.30 19.30
CA GLN A 320 9.06 13.12 19.04
C GLN A 320 8.68 12.52 17.67
N PRO A 321 9.65 12.25 16.76
CA PRO A 321 9.40 11.49 15.55
C PRO A 321 8.91 10.08 15.86
N LEU A 322 8.14 9.51 14.93
CA LEU A 322 7.79 8.10 14.96
C LEU A 322 9.06 7.27 14.68
N SER A 323 9.49 6.49 15.65
CA SER A 323 10.61 5.55 15.49
C SER A 323 10.09 4.23 14.95
N ILE A 324 10.70 3.74 13.85
CA ILE A 324 10.37 2.46 13.23
C ILE A 324 11.66 1.67 13.04
N THR A 325 11.68 0.43 13.51
CA THR A 325 12.81 -0.49 13.32
C THR A 325 12.43 -1.60 12.37
N VAL A 326 13.26 -1.84 11.35
CA VAL A 326 13.08 -2.94 10.40
C VAL A 326 14.40 -3.66 10.23
N GLY A 327 14.49 -4.89 10.74
CA GLY A 327 15.76 -5.61 10.82
C GLY A 327 16.75 -4.88 11.73
N ASP A 328 17.89 -4.49 11.17
CA ASP A 328 18.93 -3.69 11.81
C ASP A 328 18.85 -2.18 11.48
N ALA A 329 17.91 -1.79 10.64
CA ALA A 329 17.70 -0.41 10.22
C ALA A 329 16.72 0.32 11.15
N GLU A 330 17.09 1.54 11.55
CA GLU A 330 16.28 2.44 12.35
C GLU A 330 15.86 3.65 11.51
N TYR A 331 14.58 4.00 11.62
CA TYR A 331 13.98 5.12 10.90
C TYR A 331 13.31 6.10 11.86
N ALA A 332 13.44 7.39 11.56
CA ALA A 332 12.63 8.45 12.14
C ALA A 332 11.66 8.97 11.08
N VAL A 333 10.37 8.95 11.38
CA VAL A 333 9.31 9.43 10.48
C VAL A 333 8.57 10.56 11.14
N PHE A 334 8.36 11.67 10.42
CA PHE A 334 7.62 12.82 10.94
C PHE A 334 6.85 13.56 9.84
N TYR A 335 5.85 14.29 10.25
CA TYR A 335 4.98 15.08 9.39
C TYR A 335 5.37 16.56 9.43
N VAL A 336 5.35 17.19 8.26
CA VAL A 336 5.50 18.64 8.11
C VAL A 336 4.30 19.18 7.33
N LYS A 337 3.54 20.08 7.94
CA LYS A 337 2.42 20.74 7.26
C LYS A 337 2.94 21.60 6.13
N ALA A 338 2.37 21.45 4.94
CA ALA A 338 2.73 22.28 3.78
C ALA A 338 2.17 23.70 3.89
N ASN A 339 2.92 24.66 3.36
CA ASN A 339 2.38 25.99 3.08
C ASN A 339 1.32 25.88 1.96
N GLU A 340 0.31 26.73 1.99
CA GLU A 340 -0.75 26.76 0.97
C GLU A 340 -0.22 27.10 -0.43
N SER A 341 0.92 27.77 -0.51
CA SER A 341 1.58 28.15 -1.77
C SER A 341 3.08 28.41 -1.55
N GLY A 342 3.84 28.38 -2.63
CA GLY A 342 5.30 28.58 -2.58
C GLY A 342 6.02 27.34 -2.05
N THR A 343 7.01 27.52 -1.18
CA THR A 343 7.81 26.44 -0.64
C THR A 343 7.60 26.29 0.87
N THR A 344 7.81 25.08 1.36
CA THR A 344 7.85 24.72 2.78
C THR A 344 9.25 24.30 3.13
N ASP A 345 9.82 24.90 4.16
CA ASP A 345 11.14 24.52 4.66
C ASP A 345 11.00 23.30 5.57
N VAL A 346 11.65 22.21 5.19
CA VAL A 346 11.65 20.95 5.89
C VAL A 346 13.01 20.76 6.55
N ALA A 347 13.02 20.71 7.87
CA ALA A 347 14.20 20.44 8.66
C ALA A 347 14.55 18.94 8.61
N ILE A 348 15.77 18.61 8.17
CA ILE A 348 16.26 17.24 8.08
C ILE A 348 17.30 17.01 9.18
N PRO A 349 17.11 16.02 10.06
CA PRO A 349 18.10 15.66 11.07
C PRO A 349 19.33 14.99 10.45
N SER A 350 20.36 14.77 11.25
CA SER A 350 21.49 13.95 10.83
C SER A 350 21.02 12.52 10.59
N CYS A 351 21.14 12.01 9.37
CA CYS A 351 20.72 10.67 8.97
C CYS A 351 21.57 10.15 7.80
N GLN A 352 21.50 8.85 7.53
CA GLN A 352 22.21 8.22 6.40
C GLN A 352 21.55 8.58 5.06
N SER A 353 20.22 8.58 5.03
CA SER A 353 19.42 8.95 3.87
C SER A 353 18.05 9.46 4.31
N TYR A 354 17.37 10.21 3.45
CA TYR A 354 16.00 10.62 3.71
C TYR A 354 15.16 10.62 2.44
N THR A 355 13.85 10.52 2.63
CA THR A 355 12.84 10.73 1.58
C THR A 355 11.78 11.71 2.08
N ILE A 356 11.19 12.45 1.16
CA ILE A 356 10.06 13.35 1.43
C ILE A 356 8.94 12.96 0.47
N SER A 357 7.79 12.56 1.02
CA SER A 357 6.59 12.25 0.24
C SER A 357 5.46 13.17 0.63
N GLY A 358 4.74 13.70 -0.35
CA GLY A 358 3.44 14.29 -0.09
C GLY A 358 2.44 13.23 0.40
N ASN A 359 1.42 13.66 1.14
CA ASN A 359 0.32 12.80 1.59
C ASN A 359 -0.95 12.94 0.74
N ASN A 360 -0.92 13.80 -0.29
CA ASN A 360 -2.06 14.22 -1.14
C ASN A 360 -3.19 14.94 -0.38
N MET A 361 -2.94 15.39 0.84
CA MET A 361 -3.92 16.09 1.69
C MET A 361 -3.43 17.49 2.05
N ASP A 362 -2.45 17.60 2.93
CA ASP A 362 -2.09 18.88 3.57
C ASP A 362 -0.61 19.00 3.97
N GLY A 363 0.24 18.02 3.59
CA GLY A 363 1.64 18.11 4.01
C GLY A 363 2.53 16.97 3.50
N PHE A 364 3.69 16.93 4.11
CA PHE A 364 4.79 16.03 3.78
C PHE A 364 5.06 15.05 4.90
N ILE A 365 5.34 13.81 4.54
CA ILE A 365 5.87 12.78 5.44
C ILE A 365 7.34 12.61 5.10
N VAL A 366 8.19 12.89 6.08
CA VAL A 366 9.64 12.79 6.00
C VAL A 366 10.08 11.51 6.67
N THR A 367 10.92 10.76 5.99
CA THR A 367 11.47 9.50 6.48
C THR A 367 12.98 9.58 6.44
N CYS A 368 13.61 9.48 7.59
CA CYS A 368 15.06 9.51 7.74
C CYS A 368 15.54 8.14 8.21
N GLN A 369 16.45 7.52 7.49
CA GLN A 369 17.17 6.34 7.95
C GLN A 369 18.32 6.78 8.84
N LEU A 370 18.26 6.43 10.13
CA LEU A 370 19.24 6.85 11.13
C LEU A 370 20.44 5.93 11.19
N SER A 371 20.20 4.62 11.08
CA SER A 371 21.23 3.58 11.19
C SER A 371 20.85 2.33 10.41
N GLY A 372 21.78 1.38 10.31
CA GLY A 372 21.57 0.05 9.74
C GLY A 372 21.48 0.02 8.21
N SER A 373 21.15 -1.16 7.69
CA SER A 373 20.90 -1.41 6.27
C SER A 373 19.64 -2.23 6.13
N THR A 374 18.73 -1.84 5.25
CA THR A 374 17.59 -2.67 4.89
C THR A 374 18.06 -3.74 3.91
N ALA A 375 17.82 -5.00 4.23
CA ALA A 375 18.23 -6.15 3.39
C ALA A 375 17.69 -6.09 1.94
N ALA A 376 16.65 -5.29 1.68
CA ALA A 376 16.05 -5.09 0.36
C ALA A 376 16.74 -3.98 -0.48
N ALA A 377 17.70 -3.21 0.08
CA ALA A 377 18.31 -2.06 -0.62
C ALA A 377 19.51 -2.40 -1.52
N SER A 378 19.78 -3.68 -1.83
CA SER A 378 21.00 -4.08 -2.53
C SER A 378 20.94 -4.07 -4.07
N SER A 379 19.94 -3.41 -4.69
CA SER A 379 19.83 -3.36 -6.16
C SER A 379 19.73 -1.95 -6.75
N GLN A 380 20.49 -0.97 -6.22
CA GLN A 380 20.76 0.24 -6.97
C GLN A 380 22.02 0.02 -7.81
N PRO A 381 22.01 0.23 -9.15
CA PRO A 381 23.23 0.23 -9.92
C PRO A 381 24.10 1.38 -9.44
N ALA A 382 25.34 1.06 -9.07
CA ALA A 382 26.35 2.05 -8.75
C ALA A 382 26.55 2.98 -9.95
N ASP A 383 26.32 4.26 -9.74
CA ASP A 383 26.67 5.31 -10.69
C ASP A 383 28.20 5.30 -10.82
N GLU A 384 28.67 4.82 -11.95
CA GLU A 384 30.09 4.72 -12.29
C GLU A 384 30.62 6.14 -12.59
N SER A 385 30.98 6.87 -11.52
CA SER A 385 31.72 8.12 -11.66
C SER A 385 33.12 7.80 -12.10
N THR A 386 33.36 7.85 -13.42
CA THR A 386 34.68 7.79 -14.05
C THR A 386 35.49 9.01 -13.62
N SER A 387 36.37 8.81 -12.64
CA SER A 387 37.44 9.76 -12.35
C SER A 387 38.52 9.60 -13.43
N THR A 388 38.54 10.54 -14.36
CA THR A 388 39.65 10.73 -15.29
C THR A 388 40.86 11.27 -14.53
N GLU A 389 41.82 10.43 -14.22
CA GLU A 389 43.15 10.87 -13.85
C GLU A 389 43.84 11.51 -15.07
N GLU A 390 44.01 12.82 -15.03
CA GLU A 390 44.96 13.52 -15.91
C GLU A 390 46.38 13.22 -15.46
N THR A 391 47.04 12.35 -16.22
CA THR A 391 48.50 12.15 -16.10
C THR A 391 49.17 13.31 -16.81
N SER A 392 49.73 14.27 -16.09
CA SER A 392 50.66 15.25 -16.61
C SER A 392 52.02 14.58 -16.88
N VAL A 393 52.41 14.51 -18.15
CA VAL A 393 53.77 14.23 -18.55
C VAL A 393 54.43 15.56 -18.88
N ALA A 394 55.47 15.87 -18.08
CA ALA A 394 56.41 16.93 -18.35
C ALA A 394 57.43 16.46 -19.37
N GLU A 395 57.60 17.20 -20.49
CA GLU A 395 58.86 17.60 -21.12
C GLU A 395 58.57 18.67 -22.19
#